data_a88a8fd7c08059b9ee0c34ccb0f5dd9c
#
_entry.id   a88a8fd7c08059b9ee0c34ccb0f5dd9c
#
_cell.length_a   1.000
_cell.length_b   1.000
_cell.length_c   1.000
_cell.angle_alpha   90.00
_cell.angle_beta   90.00
_cell.angle_gamma   90.00
#
_symmetry.space_group_name_H-M   'P 1'
#
loop_
_entity.id
_entity.type
_entity.pdbx_description
1 polymer ?
#
loop_
_entity_poly.entity_id
_entity_poly.type
_entity_poly.pdbx_seq_one_letter_code
_entity_poly.pdbx_strand_id
1 'polypeptide(L)'
;MKIYEVRLVYKGMKPHALLLVMTLGLSLPVLASAGASSFSVVNAAGGDISTLAIRRVGSGQWQPLAAAPATGKSAAVTFSDPDCAFDLRATLAGGAIVTWTGVNLCDVKLVTLRRNAAGLAWVDYD
;
A
#
# COMPACT_ATOMS: atom_id res chain seq x y z
N MET A 1 -16.00 -36.23 -50.01
CA MET A 1 -15.67 -36.76 -49.56
C MET A 1 -14.42 -36.78 -48.98
N LYS A 2 -13.55 -36.38 -49.26
CA LYS A 2 -12.42 -36.37 -48.79
C LYS A 2 -12.31 -35.60 -47.59
N ILE A 3 -13.05 -35.09 -47.16
CA ILE A 3 -13.08 -34.35 -46.06
C ILE A 3 -12.63 -35.08 -44.91
N TYR A 4 -12.91 -36.25 -44.82
CA TYR A 4 -12.55 -36.95 -43.68
C TYR A 4 -11.13 -37.11 -43.54
N GLU A 5 -10.40 -36.96 -44.51
CA GLU A 5 -9.07 -37.20 -44.41
C GLU A 5 -8.54 -36.12 -43.61
N VAL A 6 -9.00 -35.03 -43.67
CA VAL A 6 -8.54 -33.91 -43.01
C VAL A 6 -8.64 -34.15 -41.59
N ARG A 7 -9.70 -34.63 -41.14
CA ARG A 7 -9.84 -34.79 -39.80
C ARG A 7 -8.92 -35.71 -39.20
N LEU A 8 -8.50 -36.65 -39.84
CA LEU A 8 -7.70 -37.58 -39.23
C LEU A 8 -6.39 -36.98 -38.97
N VAL A 9 -5.94 -36.13 -39.74
CA VAL A 9 -4.69 -35.57 -39.59
C VAL A 9 -4.61 -34.81 -38.34
N TYR A 10 -5.53 -34.02 -38.08
CA TYR A 10 -5.39 -33.24 -37.00
C TYR A 10 -5.65 -33.84 -35.68
N LYS A 11 -6.32 -34.89 -35.62
CA LYS A 11 -6.63 -35.46 -34.42
C LYS A 11 -5.45 -35.77 -33.60
N GLY A 12 -4.38 -35.98 -34.10
CA GLY A 12 -3.27 -36.36 -33.31
C GLY A 12 -2.59 -35.29 -32.60
N MET A 13 -2.27 -34.31 -33.18
CA MET A 13 -1.54 -33.35 -32.55
C MET A 13 -2.16 -32.18 -31.95
N LYS A 14 -3.13 -31.69 -32.46
CA LYS A 14 -3.70 -30.62 -31.91
C LYS A 14 -4.05 -30.65 -30.48
N PRO A 15 -4.50 -31.62 -29.95
CA PRO A 15 -4.95 -31.65 -28.60
C PRO A 15 -3.83 -31.26 -27.67
N HIS A 16 -2.69 -31.75 -27.93
CA HIS A 16 -1.63 -31.55 -27.04
C HIS A 16 -1.22 -30.11 -27.00
N ALA A 17 -1.17 -29.53 -28.08
CA ALA A 17 -0.75 -28.19 -28.14
C ALA A 17 -1.64 -27.30 -27.36
N LEU A 18 -2.86 -27.53 -27.42
CA LEU A 18 -3.76 -26.70 -26.74
C LEU A 18 -3.55 -26.68 -25.28
N LEU A 19 -3.34 -27.76 -24.74
CA LEU A 19 -3.15 -27.83 -23.35
C LEU A 19 -2.04 -27.00 -22.86
N LEU A 20 -0.99 -27.01 -23.51
CA LEU A 20 0.11 -26.26 -23.08
C LEU A 20 -0.17 -24.80 -23.01
N VAL A 21 -0.81 -24.33 -23.92
CA VAL A 21 -1.11 -22.98 -23.99
C VAL A 21 -1.84 -22.47 -22.80
N MET A 22 -2.78 -23.18 -22.37
CA MET A 22 -3.50 -22.75 -21.30
C MET A 22 -2.74 -22.63 -20.07
N THR A 23 -1.91 -23.49 -19.85
CA THR A 23 -1.23 -23.51 -18.62
C THR A 23 -0.44 -22.26 -18.48
N LEU A 24 0.09 -21.79 -19.49
CA LEU A 24 0.86 -20.64 -19.41
C LEU A 24 0.08 -19.46 -18.98
N GLY A 25 -1.02 -19.35 -19.49
CA GLY A 25 -1.81 -18.21 -19.20
C GLY A 25 -2.06 -18.02 -17.76
N LEU A 26 -2.15 -19.06 -17.05
CA LEU A 26 -2.48 -18.96 -15.72
C LEU A 26 -1.45 -18.38 -14.86
N SER A 27 -0.28 -18.50 -15.22
CA SER A 27 0.72 -18.07 -14.34
C SER A 27 0.87 -16.61 -14.26
N LEU A 28 0.39 -15.88 -15.14
CA LEU A 28 0.52 -14.56 -15.10
C LEU A 28 -0.12 -13.78 -14.07
N PRO A 29 -1.21 -13.95 -13.82
CA PRO A 29 -2.00 -13.18 -13.00
C PRO A 29 -1.53 -12.88 -11.68
N VAL A 30 -0.64 -13.47 -11.25
CA VAL A 30 -0.26 -13.33 -10.03
C VAL A 30 0.37 -12.13 -9.68
N LEU A 31 0.52 -11.20 -10.36
CA LEU A 31 1.14 -10.18 -10.08
C LEU A 31 0.83 -9.51 -8.91
N ALA A 32 1.54 -9.28 -8.12
CA ALA A 32 1.27 -8.77 -6.97
C ALA A 32 0.93 -7.43 -6.92
N SER A 33 0.24 -6.97 -6.11
CA SER A 33 -0.11 -5.72 -6.05
C SER A 33 0.82 -5.00 -5.27
N ALA A 34 1.20 -3.87 -5.57
CA ALA A 34 2.17 -3.13 -4.92
C ALA A 34 1.64 -2.02 -4.09
N GLY A 35 0.53 -2.00 -3.67
CA GLY A 35 -0.04 -0.92 -2.90
C GLY A 35 0.46 -0.84 -1.47
N ALA A 36 -0.03 0.13 -0.72
CA ALA A 36 0.29 0.30 0.67
C ALA A 36 -0.42 -0.77 1.50
N SER A 37 0.23 -1.21 2.56
CA SER A 37 -0.36 -2.19 3.47
C SER A 37 -0.11 -1.75 4.90
N SER A 38 -0.54 -2.52 5.86
CA SER A 38 -0.42 -2.21 7.28
C SER A 38 1.02 -1.89 7.67
N PHE A 39 1.19 -0.93 8.54
CA PHE A 39 2.50 -0.46 8.97
C PHE A 39 2.44 -0.02 10.42
N SER A 40 3.57 0.31 11.02
CA SER A 40 3.62 0.87 12.35
C SER A 40 4.09 2.32 12.28
N VAL A 41 3.58 3.13 13.19
CA VAL A 41 3.94 4.53 13.27
C VAL A 41 4.65 4.77 14.59
N VAL A 42 5.78 5.44 14.54
CA VAL A 42 6.48 5.90 15.74
C VAL A 42 6.25 7.39 15.85
N ASN A 43 5.87 7.85 17.02
CA ASN A 43 5.64 9.26 17.27
C ASN A 43 6.91 9.96 17.75
N ALA A 44 7.56 10.70 16.88
CA ALA A 44 8.67 11.57 17.22
C ALA A 44 8.31 13.03 16.89
N ALA A 45 7.04 13.38 17.02
CA ALA A 45 6.53 14.69 16.66
C ALA A 45 6.62 15.72 17.80
N GLY A 46 7.09 15.31 18.95
CA GLY A 46 7.25 16.27 20.06
C GLY A 46 6.02 16.47 20.92
N GLY A 47 5.06 15.64 20.83
CA GLY A 47 3.86 15.67 21.67
C GLY A 47 3.05 14.43 21.44
N ASP A 48 2.18 14.07 22.37
CA ASP A 48 1.32 12.89 22.21
C ASP A 48 0.34 13.13 21.06
N ILE A 49 0.13 12.12 20.26
CA ILE A 49 -0.84 12.22 19.17
C ILE A 49 -2.20 11.86 19.73
N SER A 50 -3.16 12.75 19.61
CA SER A 50 -4.52 12.46 20.02
C SER A 50 -5.34 11.89 18.86
N THR A 51 -5.10 12.34 17.63
CA THR A 51 -5.76 11.78 16.45
C THR A 51 -4.79 11.75 15.29
N LEU A 52 -4.94 10.75 14.44
CA LEU A 52 -4.12 10.60 13.25
C LEU A 52 -5.06 10.37 12.07
N ALA A 53 -4.79 11.00 10.96
CA ALA A 53 -5.61 10.86 9.76
C ALA A 53 -4.71 10.71 8.54
N ILE A 54 -5.25 10.13 7.49
CA ILE A 54 -4.53 9.87 6.26
C ILE A 54 -5.38 10.25 5.06
N ARG A 55 -4.74 10.67 3.98
CA ARG A 55 -5.42 10.83 2.70
C ARG A 55 -4.44 10.53 1.59
N ARG A 56 -4.93 10.21 0.40
CA ARG A 56 -4.07 10.11 -0.77
C ARG A 56 -3.60 11.50 -1.13
N VAL A 57 -2.39 11.61 -1.61
CA VAL A 57 -1.87 12.87 -2.07
C VAL A 57 -2.79 13.40 -3.17
N GLY A 58 -3.18 14.65 -3.06
CA GLY A 58 -4.06 15.25 -4.05
C GLY A 58 -5.54 15.01 -3.82
N SER A 59 -5.89 14.25 -2.81
CA SER A 59 -7.28 14.00 -2.49
C SER A 59 -7.70 14.94 -1.37
N GLY A 60 -8.93 15.33 -1.31
CA GLY A 60 -9.41 16.18 -0.24
C GLY A 60 -9.94 15.42 0.94
N GLN A 61 -9.99 14.09 0.85
CA GLN A 61 -10.70 13.30 1.84
C GLN A 61 -9.76 12.73 2.89
N TRP A 62 -9.84 13.23 4.09
CA TRP A 62 -9.10 12.69 5.22
C TRP A 62 -9.89 11.55 5.86
N GLN A 63 -9.21 10.48 6.17
CA GLN A 63 -9.80 9.33 6.84
C GLN A 63 -9.08 9.12 8.15
N PRO A 64 -9.80 8.85 9.23
CA PRO A 64 -9.16 8.63 10.52
C PRO A 64 -8.42 7.30 10.56
N LEU A 65 -7.31 7.27 11.27
CA LEU A 65 -6.60 6.04 11.55
C LEU A 65 -6.76 5.74 13.03
N ALA A 66 -6.91 4.47 13.34
CA ALA A 66 -7.12 4.07 14.72
C ALA A 66 -5.76 3.89 15.40
N ALA A 67 -4.99 4.95 15.48
CA ALA A 67 -3.67 4.90 16.09
C ALA A 67 -3.39 6.26 16.71
N ALA A 68 -3.02 6.28 17.96
CA ALA A 68 -2.75 7.52 18.68
C ALA A 68 -1.58 7.32 19.63
N PRO A 69 -0.37 7.11 19.13
CA PRO A 69 0.76 6.81 19.98
C PRO A 69 1.23 8.02 20.79
N ALA A 70 1.55 7.78 22.05
CA ALA A 70 2.15 8.79 22.88
C ALA A 70 3.57 9.09 22.38
N THR A 71 4.14 10.15 22.85
CA THR A 71 5.48 10.57 22.46
C THR A 71 6.48 9.44 22.64
N GLY A 72 7.24 9.15 21.62
CA GLY A 72 8.27 8.12 21.64
C GLY A 72 7.74 6.70 21.54
N LYS A 73 6.43 6.52 21.38
CA LYS A 73 5.85 5.19 21.31
C LYS A 73 5.42 4.87 19.89
N SER A 74 5.13 3.62 19.64
CA SER A 74 4.67 3.18 18.34
C SER A 74 3.27 2.61 18.43
N ALA A 75 2.58 2.59 17.33
CA ALA A 75 1.26 1.98 17.21
C ALA A 75 1.13 1.34 15.85
N ALA A 76 0.46 0.21 15.80
CA ALA A 76 0.21 -0.47 14.54
C ALA A 76 -0.98 0.17 13.85
N VAL A 77 -0.91 0.29 12.54
CA VAL A 77 -1.99 0.83 11.73
C VAL A 77 -2.40 -0.24 10.75
N THR A 78 -3.66 -0.61 10.77
CA THR A 78 -4.20 -1.54 9.80
C THR A 78 -4.63 -0.73 8.58
N PHE A 79 -4.06 -1.02 7.44
CA PHE A 79 -4.27 -0.21 6.25
C PHE A 79 -4.12 -1.04 4.98
N SER A 80 -4.82 -0.65 3.94
CA SER A 80 -4.69 -1.29 2.65
C SER A 80 -5.19 -0.32 1.59
N ASP A 81 -4.37 -0.02 0.61
CA ASP A 81 -4.73 0.90 -0.46
C ASP A 81 -3.82 0.61 -1.66
N PRO A 82 -4.32 0.64 -2.90
CA PRO A 82 -3.48 0.39 -4.06
C PRO A 82 -2.49 1.52 -4.37
N ASP A 83 -2.67 2.68 -3.77
CA ASP A 83 -1.74 3.78 -3.98
C ASP A 83 -0.54 3.71 -3.04
N CYS A 84 0.47 4.51 -3.28
CA CYS A 84 1.68 4.55 -2.48
C CYS A 84 1.91 5.86 -1.76
N ALA A 85 1.44 6.97 -2.28
CA ALA A 85 1.74 8.29 -1.72
C ALA A 85 0.57 8.86 -0.94
N PHE A 86 0.83 9.21 0.31
CA PHE A 86 -0.21 9.67 1.20
C PHE A 86 0.25 10.87 2.01
N ASP A 87 -0.71 11.66 2.47
CA ASP A 87 -0.46 12.70 3.46
C ASP A 87 -0.96 12.16 4.81
N LEU A 88 -0.20 12.40 5.86
CA LEU A 88 -0.59 12.04 7.21
C LEU A 88 -0.77 13.33 8.02
N ARG A 89 -1.77 13.37 8.87
CA ARG A 89 -2.01 14.54 9.71
C ARG A 89 -2.31 14.11 11.13
N ALA A 90 -1.61 14.69 12.07
CA ALA A 90 -1.82 14.41 13.47
C ALA A 90 -2.31 15.66 14.19
N THR A 91 -3.22 15.48 15.15
CA THR A 91 -3.55 16.49 16.10
C THR A 91 -2.87 16.07 17.40
N LEU A 92 -2.03 16.93 17.93
CA LEU A 92 -1.32 16.63 19.16
C LEU A 92 -2.16 17.01 20.37
N ALA A 93 -1.81 16.47 21.50
CA ALA A 93 -2.57 16.69 22.71
C ALA A 93 -2.74 18.17 23.07
N GLY A 94 -1.82 19.00 22.70
CA GLY A 94 -1.96 20.43 22.95
C GLY A 94 -2.75 21.19 21.91
N GLY A 95 -3.28 20.51 20.92
CA GLY A 95 -4.07 21.13 19.87
C GLY A 95 -3.29 21.44 18.59
N ALA A 96 -1.99 21.31 18.58
CA ALA A 96 -1.21 21.57 17.38
C ALA A 96 -1.51 20.53 16.31
N ILE A 97 -1.55 20.99 15.08
CA ILE A 97 -1.80 20.10 13.94
C ILE A 97 -0.54 20.02 13.11
N VAL A 98 -0.10 18.82 12.80
CA VAL A 98 1.11 18.58 12.02
C VAL A 98 0.74 17.72 10.81
N THR A 99 1.25 18.11 9.65
CA THR A 99 1.00 17.35 8.42
C THR A 99 2.32 16.91 7.81
N TRP A 100 2.40 15.64 7.43
CA TRP A 100 3.52 15.06 6.70
C TRP A 100 3.00 14.74 5.29
N THR A 101 3.58 15.36 4.28
CA THR A 101 3.08 15.22 2.92
C THR A 101 3.93 14.27 2.11
N GLY A 102 3.30 13.56 1.21
CA GLY A 102 4.03 12.70 0.27
C GLY A 102 4.71 11.50 0.92
N VAL A 103 4.09 10.94 1.95
CA VAL A 103 4.66 9.78 2.63
C VAL A 103 4.45 8.54 1.78
N ASN A 104 5.53 7.81 1.51
CA ASN A 104 5.44 6.58 0.74
C ASN A 104 5.16 5.42 1.68
N LEU A 105 4.02 4.75 1.50
CA LEU A 105 3.64 3.63 2.35
C LEU A 105 3.70 2.28 1.63
N CYS A 106 4.29 2.25 0.44
CA CYS A 106 4.51 0.98 -0.26
C CYS A 106 5.83 0.38 0.21
N ASP A 107 5.82 -0.90 0.52
CA ASP A 107 7.00 -1.63 0.96
C ASP A 107 7.63 -1.08 2.25
N VAL A 108 6.81 -0.46 3.10
CA VAL A 108 7.29 0.12 4.33
C VAL A 108 6.62 -0.57 5.50
N LYS A 109 7.38 -0.88 6.51
CA LYS A 109 6.85 -1.50 7.71
C LYS A 109 6.78 -0.53 8.86
N LEU A 110 7.63 0.46 8.91
CA LEU A 110 7.69 1.38 10.00
C LEU A 110 7.89 2.80 9.50
N VAL A 111 7.11 3.73 9.98
CA VAL A 111 7.21 5.14 9.63
C VAL A 111 7.40 5.92 10.91
N THR A 112 8.48 6.67 11.01
CA THR A 112 8.69 7.54 12.16
C THR A 112 8.31 8.97 11.78
N LEU A 113 7.35 9.51 12.49
CA LEU A 113 6.85 10.86 12.24
C LEU A 113 7.67 11.85 13.07
N ARG A 114 8.45 12.67 12.41
CA ARG A 114 9.35 13.59 13.09
C ARG A 114 8.95 15.05 12.87
N ARG A 115 9.31 15.86 13.82
CA ARG A 115 9.13 17.31 13.73
C ARG A 115 10.19 17.97 14.61
N ASN A 116 10.83 19.01 14.14
CA ASN A 116 11.82 19.72 14.94
C ASN A 116 11.21 20.92 15.63
N ALA A 117 12.01 21.61 16.44
CA ALA A 117 11.54 22.75 17.20
C ALA A 117 11.08 23.90 16.32
N ALA A 118 11.57 23.96 15.10
CA ALA A 118 11.17 25.02 14.17
C ALA A 118 9.86 24.68 13.45
N GLY A 119 9.29 23.51 13.72
CA GLY A 119 8.03 23.12 13.09
C GLY A 119 8.19 22.36 11.80
N LEU A 120 9.41 22.06 11.38
CA LEU A 120 9.61 21.31 10.16
C LEU A 120 9.27 19.83 10.40
N ALA A 121 8.47 19.25 9.55
CA ALA A 121 8.00 17.87 9.68
C ALA A 121 8.58 16.99 8.57
N TRP A 122 9.03 15.80 8.92
CA TRP A 122 9.52 14.83 7.94
C TRP A 122 9.31 13.42 8.48
N VAL A 123 9.55 12.42 7.65
CA VAL A 123 9.43 11.03 8.09
C VAL A 123 10.71 10.27 7.83
N ASP A 124 10.96 9.28 8.64
CA ASP A 124 12.00 8.31 8.39
C ASP A 124 11.30 6.97 8.21
N TYR A 125 11.88 6.11 7.38
CA TYR A 125 11.29 4.81 7.04
C TYR A 125 12.19 3.68 7.47
N ASP A 126 11.58 2.55 7.80
CA ASP A 126 12.29 1.30 8.04
C ASP A 126 11.55 0.12 7.48
#